data_ce51c91de3ba6f05327803b92363f5e0
#
_entry.id   ce51c91de3ba6f05327803b92363f5e0
#
_cell.length_a   1.000
_cell.length_b   1.000
_cell.length_c   1.000
_cell.angle_alpha   90.00
_cell.angle_beta   90.00
_cell.angle_gamma   90.00
#
_symmetry.space_group_name_H-M   'P 1'
#
loop_
_entity.id
_entity.type
_entity.pdbx_description
1 polymer ?
#
loop_
_entity_poly.entity_id
_entity_poly.type
_entity_poly.pdbx_seq_one_letter_code
_entity_poly.pdbx_strand_id
1 'polypeptide(L)'
;MDLRGWDERYRSRARRAEDLDAAPAPLVVQTAKRLAPGKALDLACGAGRNALWLAEQGWKVTAVDGAPAATEILRRRAAERGVTVDTRVSDLEKREYSIEPSAWDLIVMSYYLQRDLFEPSKRGVVPGGIVIAIVHMTGPGEEPTYKNASPGELRSYFEGWKILHYREGKPHDPAHQRAVAEIVARKRSRGPL
;
A
#
# COMPACT_ATOMS: atom_id res chain seq x y z
N MET A 1 7.06 -13.36 9.42
CA MET A 1 8.22 -13.42 8.48
C MET A 1 8.90 -12.07 8.62
N ASP A 2 10.18 -12.07 8.84
CA ASP A 2 11.01 -10.86 8.90
C ASP A 2 11.41 -10.39 7.49
N LEU A 3 12.14 -9.29 7.40
CA LEU A 3 12.57 -8.71 6.12
C LEU A 3 13.43 -9.68 5.29
N ARG A 4 14.34 -10.45 5.92
CA ARG A 4 15.17 -11.45 5.22
C ARG A 4 14.30 -12.54 4.60
N GLY A 5 13.30 -13.01 5.33
CA GLY A 5 12.37 -14.02 4.83
C GLY A 5 11.55 -13.51 3.65
N TRP A 6 11.17 -12.24 3.65
CA TRP A 6 10.51 -11.63 2.48
C TRP A 6 11.45 -11.52 1.29
N ASP A 7 12.69 -11.06 1.48
CA ASP A 7 13.67 -10.95 0.39
C ASP A 7 13.95 -12.29 -0.25
N GLU A 8 14.19 -13.36 0.55
CA GLU A 8 14.40 -14.71 0.03
C GLU A 8 13.14 -15.24 -0.69
N ARG A 9 11.95 -14.95 -0.20
CA ARG A 9 10.70 -15.32 -0.88
C ARG A 9 10.62 -14.70 -2.28
N TYR A 10 10.95 -13.42 -2.44
CA TYR A 10 10.97 -12.76 -3.75
C TYR A 10 12.05 -13.33 -4.65
N ARG A 11 13.26 -13.60 -4.14
CA ARG A 11 14.34 -14.27 -4.88
C ARG A 11 13.91 -15.66 -5.37
N SER A 12 13.30 -16.44 -4.50
CA SER A 12 12.84 -17.80 -4.80
C SER A 12 11.76 -17.81 -5.87
N ARG A 13 10.77 -16.92 -5.80
CA ARG A 13 9.71 -16.78 -6.81
C ARG A 13 10.27 -16.33 -8.16
N ALA A 14 11.20 -15.38 -8.16
CA ALA A 14 11.87 -14.92 -9.39
C ALA A 14 12.66 -16.06 -10.05
N ARG A 15 13.39 -16.88 -9.27
CA ARG A 15 14.13 -18.05 -9.79
C ARG A 15 13.22 -19.12 -10.40
N ARG A 16 12.03 -19.31 -9.86
CA ARG A 16 11.04 -20.29 -10.37
C ARG A 16 10.18 -19.75 -11.51
N ALA A 17 10.43 -18.53 -11.95
CA ALA A 17 9.57 -17.82 -12.91
C ALA A 17 8.09 -17.87 -12.53
N GLU A 18 7.79 -17.93 -11.21
CA GLU A 18 6.42 -17.83 -10.73
C GLU A 18 5.82 -16.49 -11.10
N ASP A 19 4.53 -16.52 -11.41
CA ASP A 19 3.81 -15.33 -11.79
C ASP A 19 3.86 -14.28 -10.67
N LEU A 20 4.72 -13.28 -10.90
CA LEU A 20 4.81 -12.08 -10.09
C LEU A 20 3.89 -10.98 -10.62
N ASP A 21 3.21 -11.26 -11.75
CA ASP A 21 2.35 -10.32 -12.47
C ASP A 21 0.92 -10.31 -11.91
N ALA A 22 0.82 -10.37 -10.60
CA ALA A 22 -0.47 -10.25 -9.94
C ALA A 22 -1.15 -8.94 -10.34
N ALA A 23 -2.45 -9.02 -10.64
CA ALA A 23 -3.28 -7.84 -10.89
C ALA A 23 -3.20 -6.85 -9.70
N PRO A 24 -3.33 -5.55 -9.94
CA PRO A 24 -3.40 -4.56 -8.88
C PRO A 24 -4.59 -4.84 -7.95
N ALA A 25 -4.48 -4.44 -6.70
CA ALA A 25 -5.57 -4.61 -5.74
C ALA A 25 -6.86 -3.92 -6.25
N PRO A 26 -8.00 -4.62 -6.29
CA PRO A 26 -9.24 -4.06 -6.84
C PRO A 26 -9.64 -2.73 -6.22
N LEU A 27 -9.44 -2.55 -4.90
CA LEU A 27 -9.75 -1.30 -4.20
C LEU A 27 -8.87 -0.13 -4.69
N VAL A 28 -7.59 -0.38 -4.99
CA VAL A 28 -6.68 0.64 -5.57
C VAL A 28 -7.18 1.07 -6.94
N VAL A 29 -7.51 0.10 -7.79
CA VAL A 29 -8.04 0.36 -9.15
C VAL A 29 -9.34 1.16 -9.10
N GLN A 30 -10.32 0.71 -8.30
CA GLN A 30 -11.63 1.35 -8.19
C GLN A 30 -11.53 2.79 -7.67
N THR A 31 -10.59 3.02 -6.75
CA THR A 31 -10.38 4.36 -6.16
C THR A 31 -9.64 5.27 -7.13
N ALA A 32 -8.48 4.85 -7.63
CA ALA A 32 -7.61 5.70 -8.43
C ALA A 32 -8.21 6.07 -9.80
N LYS A 33 -9.04 5.21 -10.41
CA LYS A 33 -9.79 5.54 -11.64
C LYS A 33 -10.73 6.75 -11.52
N ARG A 34 -11.07 7.16 -10.29
CA ARG A 34 -11.95 8.30 -10.01
C ARG A 34 -11.19 9.56 -9.62
N LEU A 35 -9.87 9.52 -9.71
CA LEU A 35 -8.98 10.61 -9.30
C LEU A 35 -8.18 11.11 -10.51
N ALA A 36 -7.88 12.39 -10.54
CA ALA A 36 -6.86 12.91 -11.43
C ALA A 36 -5.49 12.39 -10.97
N PRO A 37 -4.63 11.86 -11.88
CA PRO A 37 -3.30 11.44 -11.53
C PRO A 37 -2.46 12.57 -10.94
N GLY A 38 -1.76 12.27 -9.86
CA GLY A 38 -0.86 13.16 -9.13
C GLY A 38 0.35 12.39 -8.62
N LYS A 39 0.82 12.70 -7.42
CA LYS A 39 1.90 11.98 -6.74
C LYS A 39 1.33 10.84 -5.89
N ALA A 40 1.79 9.62 -6.12
CA ALA A 40 1.41 8.45 -5.34
C ALA A 40 2.61 7.83 -4.61
N LEU A 41 2.38 7.40 -3.38
CA LEU A 41 3.34 6.66 -2.55
C LEU A 41 2.77 5.27 -2.27
N ASP A 42 3.48 4.22 -2.68
CA ASP A 42 3.13 2.82 -2.40
C ASP A 42 4.10 2.27 -1.34
N LEU A 43 3.61 2.09 -0.12
CA LEU A 43 4.38 1.63 1.03
C LEU A 43 4.27 0.11 1.18
N ALA A 44 5.39 -0.57 1.40
CA ALA A 44 5.54 -2.02 1.34
C ALA A 44 5.03 -2.56 0.00
N CYS A 45 5.53 -1.97 -1.09
CA CYS A 45 5.04 -2.17 -2.45
C CYS A 45 5.27 -3.58 -3.01
N GLY A 46 6.16 -4.38 -2.39
CA GLY A 46 6.56 -5.69 -2.90
C GLY A 46 7.10 -5.61 -4.33
N ALA A 47 6.70 -6.55 -5.18
CA ALA A 47 7.04 -6.56 -6.61
C ALA A 47 6.26 -5.51 -7.45
N GLY A 48 5.53 -4.60 -6.80
CA GLY A 48 5.00 -3.38 -7.41
C GLY A 48 3.70 -3.49 -8.18
N ARG A 49 2.84 -4.46 -7.92
CA ARG A 49 1.59 -4.63 -8.67
C ARG A 49 0.70 -3.37 -8.71
N ASN A 50 0.60 -2.65 -7.58
CA ASN A 50 -0.14 -1.40 -7.51
C ASN A 50 0.67 -0.24 -8.12
N ALA A 51 1.95 -0.13 -7.77
CA ALA A 51 2.84 0.91 -8.26
C ALA A 51 2.94 0.94 -9.79
N LEU A 52 3.10 -0.23 -10.43
CA LEU A 52 3.16 -0.37 -11.89
C LEU A 52 1.86 0.08 -12.53
N TRP A 53 0.73 -0.42 -12.03
CA TRP A 53 -0.58 -0.04 -12.56
C TRP A 53 -0.84 1.46 -12.40
N LEU A 54 -0.53 2.05 -11.24
CA LEU A 54 -0.67 3.49 -11.03
C LEU A 54 0.19 4.29 -12.02
N ALA A 55 1.44 3.87 -12.25
CA ALA A 55 2.33 4.51 -13.23
C ALA A 55 1.76 4.43 -14.65
N GLU A 56 1.18 3.30 -15.06
CA GLU A 56 0.46 3.12 -16.34
C GLU A 56 -0.76 4.07 -16.45
N GLN A 57 -1.38 4.46 -15.33
CA GLN A 57 -2.46 5.44 -15.30
C GLN A 57 -1.96 6.90 -15.22
N GLY A 58 -0.67 7.15 -15.37
CA GLY A 58 -0.08 8.48 -15.39
C GLY A 58 0.26 9.08 -14.02
N TRP A 59 0.20 8.28 -12.92
CA TRP A 59 0.65 8.75 -11.60
C TRP A 59 2.17 8.84 -11.54
N LYS A 60 2.69 9.85 -10.84
CA LYS A 60 4.09 9.92 -10.43
C LYS A 60 4.27 9.08 -9.17
N VAL A 61 4.79 7.87 -9.34
CA VAL A 61 4.82 6.87 -8.26
C VAL A 61 6.20 6.79 -7.63
N THR A 62 6.22 6.88 -6.29
CA THR A 62 7.33 6.41 -5.46
C THR A 62 6.89 5.12 -4.76
N ALA A 63 7.69 4.09 -4.86
CA ALA A 63 7.40 2.76 -4.31
C ALA A 63 8.52 2.36 -3.34
N VAL A 64 8.13 2.01 -2.11
CA VAL A 64 9.06 1.71 -1.01
C VAL A 64 8.85 0.29 -0.52
N ASP A 65 9.93 -0.49 -0.45
CA ASP A 65 9.93 -1.81 0.17
C ASP A 65 11.29 -2.09 0.82
N GLY A 66 11.28 -2.85 1.90
CA GLY A 66 12.51 -3.22 2.57
C GLY A 66 13.26 -4.38 1.92
N ALA A 67 12.60 -5.18 1.05
CA ALA A 67 13.21 -6.33 0.38
C ALA A 67 13.88 -5.89 -0.94
N PRO A 68 15.23 -5.93 -1.06
CA PRO A 68 15.93 -5.56 -2.30
C PRO A 68 15.46 -6.36 -3.51
N ALA A 69 15.19 -7.67 -3.34
CA ALA A 69 14.72 -8.50 -4.44
C ALA A 69 13.35 -8.07 -4.97
N ALA A 70 12.46 -7.59 -4.11
CA ALA A 70 11.15 -7.07 -4.51
C ALA A 70 11.30 -5.81 -5.39
N THR A 71 12.11 -4.86 -4.95
CA THR A 71 12.34 -3.60 -5.68
C THR A 71 13.09 -3.83 -6.99
N GLU A 72 13.99 -4.81 -7.05
CA GLU A 72 14.66 -5.19 -8.31
C GLU A 72 13.67 -5.77 -9.33
N ILE A 73 12.76 -6.64 -8.89
CA ILE A 73 11.68 -7.16 -9.72
C ILE A 73 10.82 -6.01 -10.23
N LEU A 74 10.44 -5.07 -9.36
CA LEU A 74 9.65 -3.89 -9.73
C LEU A 74 10.35 -3.05 -10.80
N ARG A 75 11.65 -2.73 -10.63
CA ARG A 75 12.41 -1.94 -11.63
C ARG A 75 12.44 -2.60 -12.99
N ARG A 76 12.73 -3.92 -13.03
CA ARG A 76 12.72 -4.68 -14.29
C ARG A 76 11.35 -4.61 -14.96
N ARG A 77 10.28 -4.87 -14.22
CA ARG A 77 8.90 -4.85 -14.76
C ARG A 77 8.47 -3.45 -15.21
N ALA A 78 8.91 -2.40 -14.52
CA ALA A 78 8.67 -1.03 -14.95
C ALA A 78 9.32 -0.74 -16.30
N ALA A 79 10.58 -1.17 -16.49
CA ALA A 79 11.29 -1.04 -17.77
C ALA A 79 10.61 -1.85 -18.88
N GLU A 80 10.21 -3.11 -18.63
CA GLU A 80 9.48 -3.97 -19.57
C GLU A 80 8.14 -3.36 -20.03
N ARG A 81 7.47 -2.59 -19.14
CA ARG A 81 6.19 -1.92 -19.42
C ARG A 81 6.34 -0.49 -19.92
N GLY A 82 7.57 0.02 -20.04
CA GLY A 82 7.84 1.40 -20.48
C GLY A 82 7.32 2.47 -19.51
N VAL A 83 7.22 2.15 -18.21
CA VAL A 83 6.78 3.10 -17.17
C VAL A 83 7.91 3.44 -16.21
N THR A 84 7.81 4.61 -15.58
CA THR A 84 8.77 5.07 -14.57
C THR A 84 8.18 4.98 -13.18
N VAL A 85 8.89 4.32 -12.27
CA VAL A 85 8.58 4.25 -10.84
C VAL A 85 9.85 4.58 -10.05
N ASP A 86 9.78 5.56 -9.17
CA ASP A 86 10.87 5.86 -8.22
C ASP A 86 10.88 4.78 -7.12
N THR A 87 11.81 3.83 -7.20
CA THR A 87 11.88 2.70 -6.28
C THR A 87 12.91 2.91 -5.19
N ARG A 88 12.51 2.73 -3.94
CA ARG A 88 13.34 2.88 -2.75
C ARG A 88 13.43 1.57 -1.97
N VAL A 89 14.65 1.14 -1.66
CA VAL A 89 14.88 0.06 -0.69
C VAL A 89 15.02 0.72 0.68
N SER A 90 14.05 0.49 1.57
CA SER A 90 14.07 1.09 2.91
C SER A 90 13.26 0.22 3.87
N ASP A 91 13.83 -0.09 5.02
CA ASP A 91 13.16 -0.85 6.08
C ASP A 91 12.18 0.09 6.83
N LEU A 92 10.90 -0.08 6.54
CA LEU A 92 9.83 0.71 7.15
C LEU A 92 9.72 0.45 8.66
N GLU A 93 9.98 -0.79 9.11
CA GLU A 93 9.94 -1.14 10.53
C GLU A 93 11.05 -0.43 11.32
N LYS A 94 12.19 -0.15 10.67
CA LYS A 94 13.29 0.65 11.24
C LYS A 94 13.15 2.16 10.99
N ARG A 95 12.06 2.58 10.34
CA ARG A 95 11.82 4.00 10.01
C ARG A 95 12.91 4.63 9.13
N GLU A 96 13.52 3.83 8.23
CA GLU A 96 14.54 4.32 7.31
C GLU A 96 13.95 5.21 6.20
N TYR A 97 12.62 5.20 6.01
CA TYR A 97 11.92 6.07 5.07
C TYR A 97 11.07 7.12 5.79
N SER A 98 11.31 8.38 5.50
CA SER A 98 10.51 9.49 6.01
C SER A 98 9.46 9.91 4.98
N ILE A 99 8.18 9.86 5.37
CA ILE A 99 7.08 10.31 4.53
C ILE A 99 7.01 11.84 4.59
N GLU A 100 7.27 12.48 3.44
CA GLU A 100 7.26 13.94 3.31
C GLU A 100 5.85 14.51 3.59
N PRO A 101 5.72 15.49 4.51
CA PRO A 101 4.43 16.07 4.84
C PRO A 101 3.78 16.82 3.65
N SER A 102 2.47 16.60 3.47
CA SER A 102 1.66 17.28 2.45
C SER A 102 2.26 17.22 1.03
N ALA A 103 2.84 16.07 0.68
CA ALA A 103 3.51 15.85 -0.60
C ALA A 103 2.75 14.89 -1.53
N TRP A 104 1.77 14.14 -1.02
CA TRP A 104 1.18 13.02 -1.72
C TRP A 104 -0.32 13.20 -1.94
N ASP A 105 -0.78 13.00 -3.17
CA ASP A 105 -2.21 12.97 -3.51
C ASP A 105 -2.85 11.64 -3.13
N LEU A 106 -2.04 10.56 -3.19
CA LEU A 106 -2.45 9.20 -2.85
C LEU A 106 -1.34 8.49 -2.08
N ILE A 107 -1.69 7.87 -0.95
CA ILE A 107 -0.82 6.90 -0.26
C ILE A 107 -1.52 5.56 -0.22
N VAL A 108 -0.81 4.49 -0.60
CA VAL A 108 -1.30 3.11 -0.62
C VAL A 108 -0.48 2.27 0.34
N MET A 109 -1.16 1.48 1.18
CA MET A 109 -0.60 0.41 2.01
C MET A 109 -1.45 -0.84 1.79
N SER A 110 -0.95 -1.84 1.06
CA SER A 110 -1.74 -3.02 0.70
C SER A 110 -1.16 -4.29 1.31
N TYR A 111 -1.97 -4.95 2.16
CA TYR A 111 -1.61 -6.21 2.84
C TYR A 111 -0.40 -6.10 3.76
N TYR A 112 -0.19 -4.89 4.28
CA TYR A 112 0.87 -4.56 5.22
C TYR A 112 0.31 -3.73 6.37
N LEU A 113 0.48 -4.20 7.60
CA LEU A 113 0.09 -3.50 8.82
C LEU A 113 1.33 -3.09 9.59
N GLN A 114 1.57 -1.79 9.65
CA GLN A 114 2.51 -1.17 10.57
C GLN A 114 1.83 0.05 11.18
N ARG A 115 1.50 -0.04 12.46
CA ARG A 115 0.62 0.92 13.16
C ARG A 115 1.18 2.33 13.19
N ASP A 116 2.48 2.47 13.38
CA ASP A 116 3.15 3.78 13.45
C ASP A 116 3.35 4.47 12.09
N LEU A 117 2.98 3.82 10.98
CA LEU A 117 2.94 4.46 9.65
C LEU A 117 1.66 5.25 9.39
N PHE A 118 0.56 5.01 10.12
CA PHE A 118 -0.70 5.71 9.83
C PHE A 118 -0.60 7.21 10.07
N GLU A 119 -0.03 7.66 11.18
CA GLU A 119 0.10 9.09 11.47
C GLU A 119 1.06 9.81 10.50
N PRO A 120 2.25 9.30 10.16
CA PRO A 120 3.07 9.86 9.08
C PRO A 120 2.33 9.90 7.74
N SER A 121 1.58 8.86 7.36
CA SER A 121 0.80 8.82 6.12
C SER A 121 -0.29 9.89 6.10
N LYS A 122 -1.01 10.08 7.20
CA LYS A 122 -2.02 11.14 7.34
C LYS A 122 -1.41 12.53 7.21
N ARG A 123 -0.21 12.76 7.77
CA ARG A 123 0.52 14.03 7.57
C ARG A 123 1.03 14.18 6.14
N GLY A 124 1.47 13.07 5.51
CA GLY A 124 2.04 13.04 4.17
C GLY A 124 1.04 13.40 3.07
N VAL A 125 -0.24 13.09 3.26
CA VAL A 125 -1.28 13.38 2.28
C VAL A 125 -1.64 14.87 2.27
N VAL A 126 -1.77 15.45 1.06
CA VAL A 126 -2.26 16.82 0.84
C VAL A 126 -3.73 16.98 1.30
N PRO A 127 -4.23 18.20 1.60
CA PRO A 127 -5.65 18.42 1.78
C PRO A 127 -6.46 17.94 0.56
N GLY A 128 -7.50 17.14 0.78
CA GLY A 128 -8.30 16.50 -0.29
C GLY A 128 -7.72 15.20 -0.85
N GLY A 129 -6.47 14.87 -0.55
CA GLY A 129 -5.82 13.62 -0.95
C GLY A 129 -6.32 12.40 -0.16
N ILE A 130 -5.87 11.22 -0.52
CA ILE A 130 -6.44 9.94 -0.11
C ILE A 130 -5.38 9.00 0.46
N VAL A 131 -5.74 8.27 1.51
CA VAL A 131 -5.05 7.06 1.96
C VAL A 131 -5.93 5.85 1.61
N ILE A 132 -5.32 4.83 1.01
CA ILE A 132 -5.89 3.49 0.84
C ILE A 132 -5.08 2.55 1.73
N ALA A 133 -5.75 1.81 2.60
CA ALA A 133 -5.11 0.75 3.35
C ALA A 133 -5.92 -0.55 3.27
N ILE A 134 -5.21 -1.66 3.07
CA ILE A 134 -5.74 -3.02 3.11
C ILE A 134 -4.83 -3.80 4.05
N VAL A 135 -5.40 -4.35 5.11
CA VAL A 135 -4.64 -5.09 6.12
C VAL A 135 -5.30 -6.42 6.42
N HIS A 136 -4.51 -7.45 6.73
CA HIS A 136 -5.09 -8.70 7.21
C HIS A 136 -5.68 -8.53 8.59
N MET A 137 -6.78 -9.23 8.85
CA MET A 137 -7.42 -9.26 10.15
C MET A 137 -7.02 -10.50 10.95
N THR A 138 -7.12 -10.39 12.27
CA THR A 138 -7.11 -11.54 13.18
C THR A 138 -8.34 -12.40 12.90
N GLY A 139 -8.11 -13.68 12.63
CA GLY A 139 -9.20 -14.65 12.38
C GLY A 139 -9.97 -15.02 13.65
N PRO A 140 -11.15 -15.64 13.52
CA PRO A 140 -11.87 -16.19 14.65
C PRO A 140 -11.02 -17.21 15.41
N GLY A 141 -10.87 -17.03 16.72
CA GLY A 141 -10.07 -17.92 17.58
C GLY A 141 -8.55 -17.77 17.44
N GLU A 142 -8.07 -16.84 16.61
CA GLU A 142 -6.63 -16.48 16.55
C GLU A 142 -6.31 -15.43 17.61
N GLU A 143 -5.12 -15.54 18.22
CA GLU A 143 -4.60 -14.48 19.06
C GLU A 143 -4.20 -13.25 18.22
N PRO A 144 -4.48 -12.02 18.70
CA PRO A 144 -4.03 -10.81 18.02
C PRO A 144 -2.52 -10.78 17.84
N THR A 145 -2.07 -10.42 16.65
CA THR A 145 -0.64 -10.27 16.34
C THR A 145 -0.33 -8.85 15.88
N TYR A 146 0.95 -8.49 15.90
CA TYR A 146 1.36 -7.19 15.37
C TYR A 146 1.14 -7.05 13.85
N LYS A 147 0.88 -8.16 13.15
CA LYS A 147 0.67 -8.20 11.67
C LYS A 147 -0.79 -8.19 11.25
N ASN A 148 -1.72 -8.41 12.18
CA ASN A 148 -3.14 -8.51 11.88
C ASN A 148 -3.90 -7.44 12.68
N ALA A 149 -4.88 -6.81 12.05
CA ALA A 149 -5.75 -5.84 12.68
C ALA A 149 -6.88 -6.51 13.47
N SER A 150 -7.23 -5.94 14.59
CA SER A 150 -8.46 -6.26 15.31
C SER A 150 -9.69 -5.63 14.62
N PRO A 151 -10.91 -6.14 14.84
CA PRO A 151 -12.12 -5.52 14.32
C PRO A 151 -12.22 -4.03 14.72
N GLY A 152 -12.52 -3.16 13.75
CA GLY A 152 -12.62 -1.71 13.94
C GLY A 152 -11.29 -0.97 14.01
N GLU A 153 -10.18 -1.66 14.21
CA GLU A 153 -8.86 -1.02 14.42
C GLU A 153 -8.46 -0.13 13.24
N LEU A 154 -8.55 -0.65 12.00
CA LEU A 154 -8.14 0.15 10.84
C LEU A 154 -8.94 1.45 10.70
N ARG A 155 -10.24 1.41 11.02
CA ARG A 155 -11.09 2.59 10.96
C ARG A 155 -10.71 3.64 12.00
N SER A 156 -10.30 3.23 13.19
CA SER A 156 -9.95 4.15 14.29
C SER A 156 -8.79 5.08 13.96
N TYR A 157 -7.85 4.66 13.11
CA TYR A 157 -6.74 5.52 12.66
C TYR A 157 -7.20 6.75 11.86
N PHE A 158 -8.41 6.71 11.27
CA PHE A 158 -8.93 7.76 10.38
C PHE A 158 -10.08 8.55 10.99
N GLU A 159 -10.17 8.65 12.31
CA GLU A 159 -11.10 9.55 12.97
C GLU A 159 -10.91 10.99 12.48
N GLY A 160 -12.04 11.68 12.23
CA GLY A 160 -12.05 13.05 11.68
C GLY A 160 -11.82 13.14 10.17
N TRP A 161 -11.50 12.02 9.47
CA TRP A 161 -11.39 11.97 8.02
C TRP A 161 -12.73 11.64 7.35
N LYS A 162 -12.88 11.96 6.06
CA LYS A 162 -14.01 11.49 5.27
C LYS A 162 -13.77 10.07 4.80
N ILE A 163 -14.45 9.09 5.40
CA ILE A 163 -14.38 7.70 4.97
C ILE A 163 -15.20 7.53 3.69
N LEU A 164 -14.55 7.14 2.60
CA LEU A 164 -15.17 6.89 1.29
C LEU A 164 -15.53 5.41 1.11
N HIS A 165 -14.75 4.53 1.72
CA HIS A 165 -14.97 3.09 1.76
C HIS A 165 -14.45 2.53 3.08
N TYR A 166 -15.18 1.63 3.67
CA TYR A 166 -14.70 0.80 4.78
C TYR A 166 -15.41 -0.54 4.77
N ARG A 167 -14.65 -1.61 4.91
CA ARG A 167 -15.20 -2.95 4.96
C ARG A 167 -14.24 -3.87 5.73
N GLU A 168 -14.82 -4.83 6.42
CA GLU A 168 -14.13 -5.97 7.04
C GLU A 168 -14.72 -7.27 6.52
N GLY A 169 -13.89 -8.29 6.34
CA GLY A 169 -14.33 -9.63 5.95
C GLY A 169 -13.53 -10.23 4.79
N LYS A 170 -14.17 -11.11 4.02
CA LYS A 170 -13.51 -11.82 2.92
C LYS A 170 -12.95 -10.84 1.88
N PRO A 171 -11.67 -10.97 1.46
CA PRO A 171 -11.10 -10.08 0.45
C PRO A 171 -11.81 -10.21 -0.90
N HIS A 172 -11.92 -9.10 -1.63
CA HIS A 172 -12.33 -9.10 -3.05
C HIS A 172 -11.16 -9.46 -3.98
N ASP A 173 -9.94 -9.33 -3.49
CA ASP A 173 -8.73 -9.67 -4.23
C ASP A 173 -8.55 -11.20 -4.23
N PRO A 174 -8.61 -11.86 -5.41
CA PRO A 174 -8.50 -13.31 -5.48
C PRO A 174 -7.13 -13.85 -5.08
N ALA A 175 -6.10 -12.99 -5.05
CA ALA A 175 -4.76 -13.36 -4.61
C ALA A 175 -4.67 -13.57 -3.08
N HIS A 176 -5.71 -13.23 -2.33
CA HIS A 176 -5.75 -13.32 -0.86
C HIS A 176 -6.94 -14.14 -0.37
N GLN A 177 -6.73 -14.93 0.68
CA GLN A 177 -7.75 -15.81 1.26
C GLN A 177 -8.18 -15.37 2.68
N ARG A 178 -7.27 -14.74 3.42
CA ARG A 178 -7.53 -14.31 4.81
C ARG A 178 -8.43 -13.08 4.82
N ALA A 179 -9.27 -12.97 5.85
CA ALA A 179 -10.07 -11.78 6.08
C ALA A 179 -9.21 -10.51 6.14
N VAL A 180 -9.75 -9.43 5.63
CA VAL A 180 -9.09 -8.12 5.56
C VAL A 180 -9.98 -7.02 6.10
N ALA A 181 -9.37 -5.96 6.61
CA ALA A 181 -9.98 -4.65 6.73
C ALA A 181 -9.49 -3.76 5.59
N GLU A 182 -10.41 -3.09 4.93
CA GLU A 182 -10.17 -2.21 3.78
C GLU A 182 -10.70 -0.82 4.07
N ILE A 183 -9.90 0.20 3.82
CA ILE A 183 -10.33 1.59 3.98
C ILE A 183 -9.84 2.48 2.83
N VAL A 184 -10.71 3.39 2.42
CA VAL A 184 -10.37 4.56 1.61
C VAL A 184 -10.79 5.79 2.39
N ALA A 185 -9.82 6.57 2.83
CA ALA A 185 -10.04 7.75 3.65
C ALA A 185 -9.50 9.00 2.95
N ARG A 186 -10.32 10.06 2.88
CA ARG A 186 -9.95 11.35 2.29
C ARG A 186 -9.67 12.37 3.40
N LYS A 187 -8.52 13.01 3.30
CA LYS A 187 -8.19 14.16 4.17
C LYS A 187 -9.13 15.31 3.86
N ARG A 188 -9.76 15.90 4.88
CA ARG A 188 -10.63 17.07 4.67
C ARG A 188 -9.82 18.22 4.08
N SER A 189 -10.34 18.87 3.07
CA SER A 189 -9.81 20.15 2.62
C SER A 189 -10.01 21.19 3.74
N ARG A 190 -9.02 22.05 3.95
CA ARG A 190 -9.27 23.24 4.79
C ARG A 190 -10.38 24.01 4.07
N GLY A 191 -11.50 24.23 4.74
CA GLY A 191 -12.53 25.15 4.22
C GLY A 191 -11.90 26.52 3.91
N PRO A 192 -12.51 27.33 3.06
CA PRO A 192 -12.10 28.73 2.93
C PRO A 192 -12.17 29.37 4.31
N LEU A 193 -11.09 30.10 4.67
CA LEU A 193 -11.07 30.98 5.86
C LEU A 193 -12.10 32.05 5.71
#